data_50e5e464be56f120e65e778968b188e7
#
_entry.id   50e5e464be56f120e65e778968b188e7
#
_cell.length_a   1.000
_cell.length_b   1.000
_cell.length_c   1.000
_cell.angle_alpha   90.00
_cell.angle_beta   90.00
_cell.angle_gamma   90.00
#
_symmetry.space_group_name_H-M   'P 1'
#
loop_
_entity.id
_entity.type
_entity.pdbx_description
1 polymer ?
#
loop_
_entity_poly.entity_id
_entity_poly.type
_entity_poly.pdbx_seq_one_letter_code
_entity_poly.pdbx_strand_id
1 'polypeptide(L)'
;METAKDTTYSMDHWFDGFSQNHRFQIIQTGSSTRVIYNSRRSVDPLIQNIRETGNMDGFSFGQKRDPCTSFFKKVMSMFIPDPRPPEERSNIGVTVSINPPGLSDPPPSNGHVAHASGIHTLLSKTDAVLMRHIEPETLEPKGVVSQAVLHPELTGNLSAAHAKSDPVTGDVFNYNLALGRQSIYRIFRVSAATGQTEILATITDAPAAYLHSSILTENFFILCVWNSHYAWGGMKILWEKNMLDAIAHFDPTKKALWYVVDRKHDRGVVAKYECDPFFSFHTVNAWEEPSRTDPSHTDIVADLSIYKNLDVLKRFYYNHIKSSSPASLNYVGEKRRSCDAFLRRWRLSSVDTANPLDPREAVMEHTAEHNHSCDLPVINPNFLTKPSRYIYGACDRDLSTFFDGLVKYDMELHIASYFTVHGHSPGEPIFVPDPKGATEDDGVLLSVVLDGYAGKSYLLVLNAKTMEEVGRATMECIVGFGFHGAYVSQSIAGPGTDI
;
A
#
# COMPACT_ATOMS: atom_id res chain seq x y z
N MET A 1 7.64 25.63 4.63
CA MET A 1 6.52 26.23 5.41
C MET A 1 7.14 27.11 6.49
N GLU A 2 6.76 28.37 6.55
CA GLU A 2 7.19 29.29 7.61
C GLU A 2 6.51 28.93 8.95
N THR A 3 7.26 29.07 10.04
CA THR A 3 6.79 28.78 11.41
C THR A 3 6.74 30.05 12.25
N ALA A 4 6.01 30.04 13.36
CA ALA A 4 5.94 31.16 14.31
C ALA A 4 7.27 31.53 14.98
N LYS A 5 8.30 30.70 14.80
CA LYS A 5 9.67 30.94 15.30
C LYS A 5 10.59 31.56 14.23
N ASP A 6 10.05 32.13 13.15
CA ASP A 6 10.78 32.68 12.01
C ASP A 6 11.76 31.68 11.35
N THR A 7 11.43 30.39 11.43
CA THR A 7 12.17 29.31 10.81
C THR A 7 11.36 28.66 9.70
N THR A 8 12.03 27.99 8.77
CA THR A 8 11.37 27.23 7.72
C THR A 8 11.36 25.77 8.06
N TYR A 9 10.17 25.16 8.21
CA TYR A 9 10.04 23.71 8.27
C TYR A 9 10.02 23.13 6.86
N SER A 10 10.88 22.14 6.62
CA SER A 10 10.96 21.39 5.36
C SER A 10 10.69 19.92 5.59
N MET A 11 9.88 19.33 4.70
CA MET A 11 9.68 17.88 4.65
C MET A 11 10.89 17.26 3.97
N ASP A 12 11.46 16.21 4.57
CA ASP A 12 12.66 15.56 4.02
C ASP A 12 12.31 14.37 3.13
N HIS A 13 11.31 13.57 3.51
CA HIS A 13 10.97 12.34 2.84
C HIS A 13 9.58 12.41 2.21
N TRP A 14 9.42 11.86 1.00
CA TRP A 14 8.18 11.93 0.25
C TRP A 14 7.00 11.26 0.98
N PHE A 15 7.23 10.12 1.65
CA PHE A 15 6.18 9.41 2.40
C PHE A 15 5.69 10.16 3.65
N ASP A 16 6.39 11.20 4.08
CA ASP A 16 5.92 12.11 5.13
C ASP A 16 5.06 13.26 4.59
N GLY A 17 4.82 13.32 3.28
CA GLY A 17 3.96 14.31 2.65
C GLY A 17 2.60 14.41 3.35
N PHE A 18 2.08 15.63 3.50
CA PHE A 18 0.81 15.86 4.17
C PHE A 18 -0.35 15.21 3.42
N SER A 19 -1.08 14.33 4.09
CA SER A 19 -2.19 13.58 3.53
C SER A 19 -3.28 14.50 2.96
N GLN A 20 -3.62 14.27 1.70
CA GLN A 20 -4.69 14.92 0.97
C GLN A 20 -5.47 13.88 0.17
N ASN A 21 -6.78 13.88 0.34
CA ASN A 21 -7.68 13.03 -0.43
C ASN A 21 -8.14 13.77 -1.69
N HIS A 22 -8.25 13.04 -2.79
CA HIS A 22 -8.69 13.54 -4.09
C HIS A 22 -9.85 12.70 -4.60
N ARG A 23 -10.92 13.34 -5.07
CA ARG A 23 -12.10 12.67 -5.60
C ARG A 23 -12.37 13.14 -7.02
N PHE A 24 -12.49 12.19 -7.92
CA PHE A 24 -12.88 12.40 -9.31
C PHE A 24 -14.23 11.72 -9.55
N GLN A 25 -15.27 12.52 -9.77
CA GLN A 25 -16.58 12.01 -10.10
C GLN A 25 -16.78 12.04 -11.62
N ILE A 26 -16.83 10.84 -12.22
CA ILE A 26 -17.03 10.67 -13.66
C ILE A 26 -18.53 10.55 -13.92
N ILE A 27 -19.10 11.48 -14.69
CA ILE A 27 -20.52 11.56 -14.96
C ILE A 27 -20.75 11.44 -16.46
N GLN A 28 -21.53 10.43 -16.87
CA GLN A 28 -21.96 10.28 -18.24
C GLN A 28 -23.25 11.09 -18.46
N THR A 29 -23.27 11.96 -19.47
CA THR A 29 -24.43 12.76 -19.85
C THR A 29 -24.65 12.63 -21.37
N GLY A 30 -25.56 11.74 -21.75
CA GLY A 30 -25.76 11.44 -23.18
C GLY A 30 -24.49 10.87 -23.82
N SER A 31 -23.98 11.56 -24.83
CA SER A 31 -22.74 11.17 -25.54
C SER A 31 -21.48 11.82 -24.96
N SER A 32 -21.59 12.66 -23.92
CA SER A 32 -20.45 13.35 -23.30
C SER A 32 -20.15 12.82 -21.92
N THR A 33 -18.87 12.84 -21.55
CA THR A 33 -18.39 12.51 -20.20
C THR A 33 -17.87 13.78 -19.54
N ARG A 34 -18.29 14.02 -18.31
CA ARG A 34 -17.83 15.13 -17.48
C ARG A 34 -17.15 14.59 -16.24
N VAL A 35 -16.05 15.22 -15.83
CA VAL A 35 -15.36 14.90 -14.59
C VAL A 35 -15.48 16.08 -13.63
N ILE A 36 -15.96 15.83 -12.41
CA ILE A 36 -15.96 16.81 -11.32
C ILE A 36 -14.86 16.39 -10.35
N TYR A 37 -14.05 17.36 -9.94
CA TYR A 37 -12.95 17.16 -9.03
C TYR A 37 -13.12 17.98 -7.76
N ASN A 38 -12.83 17.36 -6.62
CA ASN A 38 -12.60 18.04 -5.36
C ASN A 38 -11.48 17.35 -4.58
N SER A 39 -10.84 18.11 -3.69
CA SER A 39 -9.80 17.55 -2.81
C SER A 39 -9.81 18.26 -1.46
N ARG A 40 -9.33 17.55 -0.43
CA ARG A 40 -9.18 18.10 0.92
C ARG A 40 -8.01 17.46 1.66
N ARG A 41 -7.23 18.32 2.34
CA ARG A 41 -6.22 17.86 3.28
C ARG A 41 -6.90 17.33 4.54
N SER A 42 -6.36 16.25 5.08
CA SER A 42 -6.90 15.61 6.29
C SER A 42 -6.06 15.89 7.54
N VAL A 43 -5.04 16.77 7.45
CA VAL A 43 -4.00 16.97 8.48
C VAL A 43 -3.79 18.43 8.85
N ASP A 44 -4.79 19.28 8.68
CA ASP A 44 -4.68 20.73 8.99
C ASP A 44 -4.29 20.99 10.46
N PRO A 45 -4.79 20.24 11.49
CA PRO A 45 -4.31 20.40 12.87
C PRO A 45 -2.82 20.08 13.04
N LEU A 46 -2.31 19.02 12.38
CA LEU A 46 -0.88 18.70 12.39
C LEU A 46 -0.05 19.83 11.76
N ILE A 47 -0.49 20.35 10.63
CA ILE A 47 0.18 21.48 9.96
C ILE A 47 0.20 22.71 10.87
N GLN A 48 -0.89 23.00 11.54
CA GLN A 48 -0.98 24.12 12.48
C GLN A 48 0.01 23.94 13.65
N ASN A 49 0.05 22.75 14.25
CA ASN A 49 1.03 22.44 15.29
C ASN A 49 2.48 22.60 14.82
N ILE A 50 2.82 22.17 13.60
CA ILE A 50 4.17 22.36 13.05
C ILE A 50 4.47 23.86 12.84
N ARG A 51 3.50 24.65 12.40
CA ARG A 51 3.67 26.13 12.28
C ARG A 51 3.98 26.78 13.63
N GLU A 52 3.34 26.33 14.69
CA GLU A 52 3.51 26.89 16.06
C GLU A 52 4.81 26.41 16.70
N THR A 53 5.15 25.15 16.54
CA THR A 53 6.28 24.53 17.26
C THR A 53 7.59 24.51 16.45
N GLY A 54 7.51 24.56 15.12
CA GLY A 54 8.62 24.38 14.20
C GLY A 54 9.04 22.91 14.02
N ASN A 55 8.33 21.95 14.61
CA ASN A 55 8.70 20.54 14.62
C ASN A 55 7.51 19.63 14.35
N MET A 56 7.77 18.48 13.72
CA MET A 56 6.86 17.36 13.63
C MET A 56 7.18 16.38 14.77
N ASP A 57 6.42 16.46 15.88
CA ASP A 57 6.70 15.69 17.10
C ASP A 57 6.24 14.22 17.03
N GLY A 58 5.32 13.89 16.13
CA GLY A 58 4.75 12.56 15.93
C GLY A 58 5.72 11.55 15.31
N PHE A 59 5.22 10.35 15.02
CA PHE A 59 5.92 9.38 14.19
C PHE A 59 5.99 9.86 12.75
N SER A 60 7.14 9.64 12.11
CA SER A 60 7.39 9.92 10.70
C SER A 60 7.91 8.68 9.99
N PHE A 61 7.84 8.68 8.66
CA PHE A 61 8.46 7.64 7.87
C PHE A 61 9.98 7.86 7.74
N GLY A 62 10.41 9.05 7.32
CA GLY A 62 11.81 9.37 7.08
C GLY A 62 12.19 10.83 7.39
N GLN A 63 11.33 11.59 8.12
CA GLN A 63 11.66 12.97 8.49
C GLN A 63 12.92 13.01 9.36
N LYS A 64 13.93 13.72 8.89
CA LYS A 64 15.17 13.91 9.66
C LYS A 64 14.91 14.75 10.91
N ARG A 65 15.44 14.30 12.02
CA ARG A 65 15.32 14.99 13.31
C ARG A 65 16.62 15.69 13.65
N ASP A 66 16.52 16.77 14.43
CA ASP A 66 17.67 17.46 14.95
C ASP A 66 18.53 16.47 15.79
N PRO A 67 19.78 16.18 15.39
CA PRO A 67 20.66 15.30 16.14
C PRO A 67 21.02 15.86 17.52
N CYS A 68 20.85 17.16 17.73
CA CYS A 68 21.11 17.84 19.00
C CYS A 68 19.97 17.65 20.02
N THR A 69 18.88 16.96 19.66
CA THR A 69 17.86 16.59 20.64
C THR A 69 18.50 15.76 21.76
N SER A 70 18.49 16.29 22.99
CA SER A 70 19.21 15.68 24.09
C SER A 70 18.71 14.26 24.37
N PHE A 71 19.60 13.36 24.73
CA PHE A 71 19.29 12.00 25.18
C PHE A 71 18.15 11.98 26.22
N PHE A 72 18.17 12.93 27.15
CA PHE A 72 17.13 13.07 28.18
C PHE A 72 15.76 13.33 27.57
N LYS A 73 15.63 14.22 26.57
CA LYS A 73 14.36 14.46 25.87
C LYS A 73 13.84 13.21 25.15
N LYS A 74 14.75 12.44 24.52
CA LYS A 74 14.39 11.17 23.88
C LYS A 74 13.87 10.17 24.90
N VAL A 75 14.56 9.99 26.03
CA VAL A 75 14.14 9.09 27.11
C VAL A 75 12.78 9.52 27.68
N MET A 76 12.61 10.80 28.00
CA MET A 76 11.34 11.31 28.54
C MET A 76 10.18 11.11 27.55
N SER A 77 10.42 11.30 26.25
CA SER A 77 9.38 11.12 25.23
C SER A 77 8.90 9.67 25.04
N MET A 78 9.65 8.68 25.55
CA MET A 78 9.23 7.27 25.57
C MET A 78 8.22 6.98 26.69
N PHE A 79 8.31 7.71 27.78
CA PHE A 79 7.51 7.44 28.99
C PHE A 79 6.34 8.42 29.19
N ILE A 80 6.39 9.58 28.55
CA ILE A 80 5.30 10.57 28.62
C ILE A 80 4.45 10.44 27.35
N PRO A 81 3.21 9.94 27.43
CA PRO A 81 2.28 9.93 26.31
C PRO A 81 2.06 11.36 25.78
N ASP A 82 1.97 11.52 24.49
CA ASP A 82 1.56 12.78 23.89
C ASP A 82 0.10 13.06 24.30
N PRO A 83 -0.20 14.15 25.00
CA PRO A 83 -1.55 14.45 25.48
C PRO A 83 -2.51 14.84 24.37
N ARG A 84 -2.01 15.15 23.17
CA ARG A 84 -2.84 15.53 22.02
C ARG A 84 -3.58 14.32 21.45
N PRO A 85 -4.83 14.48 21.02
CA PRO A 85 -5.60 13.40 20.40
C PRO A 85 -4.95 12.96 19.07
N PRO A 86 -5.18 11.69 18.64
CA PRO A 86 -4.61 11.17 17.40
C PRO A 86 -4.91 12.02 16.16
N GLU A 87 -6.06 12.70 16.12
CA GLU A 87 -6.50 13.58 15.04
C GLU A 87 -5.53 14.74 14.78
N GLU A 88 -4.88 15.24 15.83
CA GLU A 88 -4.00 16.42 15.77
C GLU A 88 -2.54 16.07 15.46
N ARG A 89 -2.15 14.80 15.56
CA ARG A 89 -0.74 14.38 15.46
C ARG A 89 -0.44 13.33 14.41
N SER A 90 -1.46 12.75 13.78
CA SER A 90 -1.27 11.64 12.84
C SER A 90 -1.42 12.08 11.39
N ASN A 91 -0.45 11.69 10.57
CA ASN A 91 -0.50 11.80 9.12
C ASN A 91 -0.96 10.45 8.55
N ILE A 92 -2.24 10.34 8.20
CA ILE A 92 -2.87 9.10 7.74
C ILE A 92 -3.42 9.31 6.33
N GLY A 93 -2.88 8.64 5.32
CA GLY A 93 -3.31 8.85 3.95
C GLY A 93 -2.46 8.08 2.94
N VAL A 94 -2.37 6.76 3.06
CA VAL A 94 -1.66 5.88 2.12
C VAL A 94 -2.67 5.17 1.23
N THR A 95 -3.61 4.43 1.82
CA THR A 95 -4.67 3.71 1.13
C THR A 95 -6.04 4.14 1.61
N VAL A 96 -7.09 3.72 0.91
CA VAL A 96 -8.49 3.95 1.30
C VAL A 96 -9.23 2.63 1.46
N SER A 97 -10.17 2.61 2.42
CA SER A 97 -11.15 1.52 2.57
C SER A 97 -12.55 2.09 2.43
N ILE A 98 -13.39 1.40 1.68
CA ILE A 98 -14.76 1.79 1.39
C ILE A 98 -15.70 0.81 2.07
N ASN A 99 -16.59 1.31 2.91
CA ASN A 99 -17.55 0.51 3.67
C ASN A 99 -16.90 -0.70 4.39
N PRO A 100 -15.76 -0.54 5.11
CA PRO A 100 -15.05 -1.67 5.69
C PRO A 100 -15.90 -2.35 6.76
N PRO A 101 -16.01 -3.70 6.74
CA PRO A 101 -16.78 -4.42 7.75
C PRO A 101 -16.24 -4.18 9.16
N GLY A 102 -17.13 -4.14 10.14
CA GLY A 102 -16.80 -3.90 11.55
C GLY A 102 -16.46 -2.46 11.92
N LEU A 103 -16.22 -1.60 10.94
CA LEU A 103 -15.89 -0.18 11.11
C LEU A 103 -16.86 0.75 10.36
N SER A 104 -17.79 0.18 9.61
CA SER A 104 -18.77 0.94 8.85
C SER A 104 -19.88 1.43 9.73
N ASP A 105 -20.24 2.70 9.58
CA ASP A 105 -21.53 3.19 10.08
C ASP A 105 -22.66 2.40 9.43
N PRO A 106 -23.76 2.08 10.16
CA PRO A 106 -24.92 1.47 9.51
C PRO A 106 -25.45 2.39 8.41
N PRO A 107 -25.94 1.84 7.29
CA PRO A 107 -26.52 2.66 6.25
C PRO A 107 -27.65 3.52 6.85
N PRO A 108 -27.79 4.80 6.45
CA PRO A 108 -28.73 5.73 7.06
C PRO A 108 -30.15 5.19 7.00
N SER A 109 -30.76 4.93 8.17
CA SER A 109 -32.05 4.27 8.31
C SER A 109 -33.27 5.18 8.07
N ASN A 110 -33.09 6.50 7.99
CA ASN A 110 -34.21 7.46 7.94
C ASN A 110 -33.98 8.51 6.83
N GLY A 111 -34.36 8.19 5.61
CA GLY A 111 -34.63 9.20 4.56
C GLY A 111 -33.44 10.10 4.14
N HIS A 112 -32.28 9.98 4.74
CA HIS A 112 -31.06 10.58 4.20
C HIS A 112 -30.68 9.80 2.96
N VAL A 113 -30.63 10.49 1.83
CA VAL A 113 -30.19 9.94 0.55
C VAL A 113 -28.77 9.43 0.76
N ALA A 114 -28.62 8.10 0.70
CA ALA A 114 -27.27 7.52 0.63
C ALA A 114 -26.53 8.18 -0.54
N HIS A 115 -25.24 8.40 -0.37
CA HIS A 115 -24.39 8.90 -1.48
C HIS A 115 -24.65 8.05 -2.72
N ALA A 116 -24.78 8.68 -3.91
CA ALA A 116 -25.16 8.00 -5.15
C ALA A 116 -24.23 6.81 -5.52
N SER A 117 -22.98 6.80 -5.00
CA SER A 117 -22.03 5.69 -5.12
C SER A 117 -22.25 4.55 -4.11
N GLY A 118 -23.19 4.68 -3.16
CA GLY A 118 -23.37 3.72 -2.06
C GLY A 118 -22.30 3.77 -0.97
N ILE A 119 -21.37 4.71 -1.04
CA ILE A 119 -20.34 4.89 0.01
C ILE A 119 -20.99 5.57 1.21
N HIS A 120 -21.01 4.90 2.35
CA HIS A 120 -21.47 5.48 3.63
C HIS A 120 -20.32 5.64 4.63
N THR A 121 -19.23 4.89 4.46
CA THR A 121 -18.00 4.99 5.27
C THR A 121 -16.79 4.97 4.36
N LEU A 122 -15.94 5.99 4.50
CA LEU A 122 -14.65 6.08 3.83
C LEU A 122 -13.56 6.25 4.89
N LEU A 123 -12.57 5.36 4.88
CA LEU A 123 -11.40 5.44 5.76
C LEU A 123 -10.13 5.65 4.96
N SER A 124 -9.26 6.57 5.40
CA SER A 124 -7.85 6.59 5.00
C SER A 124 -7.04 5.75 5.98
N LYS A 125 -6.05 5.00 5.46
CA LYS A 125 -5.18 4.10 6.23
C LYS A 125 -3.70 4.38 5.98
N THR A 126 -2.86 3.78 6.83
CA THR A 126 -1.39 3.78 6.72
C THR A 126 -0.84 2.48 7.31
N ASP A 127 0.47 2.32 7.37
CA ASP A 127 1.14 1.13 7.95
C ASP A 127 1.09 1.06 9.50
N ALA A 128 0.27 1.90 10.11
CA ALA A 128 -0.09 1.84 11.52
C ALA A 128 -1.54 1.38 11.69
N VAL A 129 -1.93 1.12 12.93
CA VAL A 129 -3.28 0.63 13.28
C VAL A 129 -4.34 1.73 13.29
N LEU A 130 -3.97 2.99 13.07
CA LEU A 130 -4.89 4.12 13.07
C LEU A 130 -5.46 4.35 11.68
N MET A 131 -6.76 4.61 11.62
CA MET A 131 -7.52 4.89 10.40
C MET A 131 -8.33 6.18 10.60
N ARG A 132 -8.41 7.01 9.57
CA ARG A 132 -9.14 8.28 9.61
C ARG A 132 -10.45 8.18 8.86
N HIS A 133 -11.54 8.48 9.52
CA HIS A 133 -12.84 8.65 8.88
C HIS A 133 -12.86 9.90 8.01
N ILE A 134 -13.32 9.75 6.78
CA ILE A 134 -13.46 10.82 5.79
C ILE A 134 -14.92 10.86 5.34
N GLU A 135 -15.47 12.05 5.24
CA GLU A 135 -16.79 12.24 4.63
C GLU A 135 -16.68 12.03 3.10
N PRO A 136 -17.47 11.11 2.51
CA PRO A 136 -17.28 10.69 1.12
C PRO A 136 -17.47 11.78 0.07
N GLU A 137 -18.27 12.79 0.34
CA GLU A 137 -18.59 13.86 -0.63
C GLU A 137 -17.65 15.06 -0.50
N THR A 138 -17.49 15.56 0.70
CA THR A 138 -16.70 16.76 1.00
C THR A 138 -15.24 16.44 1.28
N LEU A 139 -14.90 15.17 1.51
CA LEU A 139 -13.61 14.67 1.96
C LEU A 139 -13.17 15.23 3.32
N GLU A 140 -14.13 15.68 4.13
CA GLU A 140 -13.88 16.23 5.46
C GLU A 140 -13.43 15.14 6.44
N PRO A 141 -12.30 15.32 7.16
CA PRO A 141 -11.89 14.37 8.20
C PRO A 141 -12.86 14.48 9.40
N LYS A 142 -13.42 13.32 9.83
CA LYS A 142 -14.40 13.24 10.91
C LYS A 142 -13.83 12.74 12.24
N GLY A 143 -12.74 12.00 12.21
CA GLY A 143 -12.15 11.41 13.40
C GLY A 143 -11.15 10.32 13.06
N VAL A 144 -10.57 9.71 14.10
CA VAL A 144 -9.60 8.62 13.97
C VAL A 144 -10.06 7.43 14.80
N VAL A 145 -9.96 6.23 14.23
CA VAL A 145 -10.27 4.96 14.88
C VAL A 145 -9.05 4.04 14.83
N SER A 146 -8.91 3.17 15.80
CA SER A 146 -7.84 2.16 15.87
C SER A 146 -8.38 0.77 15.57
N GLN A 147 -7.55 -0.13 15.05
CA GLN A 147 -7.88 -1.57 14.94
C GLN A 147 -8.28 -2.21 16.26
N ALA A 148 -7.89 -1.64 17.41
CA ALA A 148 -8.26 -2.15 18.72
C ALA A 148 -9.79 -2.19 18.96
N VAL A 149 -10.59 -1.42 18.22
CA VAL A 149 -12.06 -1.50 18.32
C VAL A 149 -12.63 -2.75 17.65
N LEU A 150 -11.89 -3.38 16.73
CA LEU A 150 -12.30 -4.59 16.04
C LEU A 150 -12.21 -5.83 16.92
N HIS A 151 -11.15 -5.93 17.74
CA HIS A 151 -10.93 -7.04 18.66
C HIS A 151 -9.96 -6.65 19.78
N PRO A 152 -10.22 -7.04 21.05
CA PRO A 152 -9.40 -6.64 22.21
C PRO A 152 -7.95 -7.12 22.17
N GLU A 153 -7.65 -8.17 21.43
CA GLU A 153 -6.27 -8.64 21.25
C GLU A 153 -5.47 -7.86 20.19
N LEU A 154 -6.08 -7.03 19.38
CA LEU A 154 -5.39 -6.20 18.36
C LEU A 154 -4.71 -5.00 19.02
N THR A 155 -3.78 -5.27 19.93
CA THR A 155 -3.07 -4.30 20.75
C THR A 155 -1.78 -3.76 20.15
N GLY A 156 -1.38 -4.23 18.97
CA GLY A 156 -0.18 -3.80 18.27
C GLY A 156 -0.30 -2.37 17.73
N ASN A 157 0.83 -1.85 17.25
CA ASN A 157 0.94 -0.49 16.73
C ASN A 157 1.07 -0.44 15.21
N LEU A 158 1.40 -1.56 14.57
CA LEU A 158 1.69 -1.64 13.15
C LEU A 158 0.76 -2.65 12.45
N SER A 159 0.47 -2.36 11.18
CA SER A 159 -0.38 -3.18 10.32
C SER A 159 0.02 -2.95 8.86
N ALA A 160 -0.55 -3.69 7.90
CA ALA A 160 -0.38 -3.34 6.50
C ALA A 160 -1.35 -2.21 6.10
N ALA A 161 -0.87 -1.24 5.33
CA ALA A 161 -1.72 -0.27 4.66
C ALA A 161 -2.66 -0.97 3.65
N HIS A 162 -2.15 -2.02 2.98
CA HIS A 162 -2.92 -2.85 2.05
C HIS A 162 -3.50 -4.07 2.77
N ALA A 163 -4.64 -3.91 3.42
CA ALA A 163 -5.48 -5.04 3.81
C ALA A 163 -5.98 -5.77 2.55
N LYS A 164 -6.38 -7.02 2.66
CA LYS A 164 -6.90 -7.81 1.54
C LYS A 164 -8.37 -8.10 1.72
N SER A 165 -9.17 -7.82 0.69
CA SER A 165 -10.58 -8.17 0.66
C SER A 165 -10.81 -9.44 -0.16
N ASP A 166 -11.61 -10.35 0.37
CA ASP A 166 -12.06 -11.51 -0.40
C ASP A 166 -13.00 -11.04 -1.52
N PRO A 167 -12.70 -11.33 -2.79
CA PRO A 167 -13.51 -10.85 -3.90
C PRO A 167 -14.92 -11.47 -3.97
N VAL A 168 -15.19 -12.54 -3.21
CA VAL A 168 -16.47 -13.24 -3.20
C VAL A 168 -17.31 -12.86 -1.99
N THR A 169 -16.71 -12.89 -0.79
CA THR A 169 -17.43 -12.64 0.47
C THR A 169 -17.36 -11.20 0.95
N GLY A 170 -16.36 -10.43 0.50
CA GLY A 170 -16.04 -9.09 1.01
C GLY A 170 -15.38 -9.09 2.39
N ASP A 171 -15.05 -10.25 2.94
CA ASP A 171 -14.30 -10.34 4.22
C ASP A 171 -12.95 -9.66 4.08
N VAL A 172 -12.55 -8.92 5.11
CA VAL A 172 -11.29 -8.19 5.13
C VAL A 172 -10.26 -8.90 6.00
N PHE A 173 -9.05 -9.04 5.48
CA PHE A 173 -7.91 -9.70 6.12
C PHE A 173 -6.75 -8.74 6.28
N ASN A 174 -6.12 -8.76 7.45
CA ASN A 174 -4.90 -8.01 7.72
C ASN A 174 -4.11 -8.68 8.85
N TYR A 175 -2.98 -8.08 9.21
CA TYR A 175 -2.26 -8.41 10.42
C TYR A 175 -2.24 -7.21 11.40
N ASN A 176 -1.98 -7.51 12.66
CA ASN A 176 -1.68 -6.54 13.71
C ASN A 176 -0.36 -6.96 14.36
N LEU A 177 0.66 -6.08 14.34
CA LEU A 177 1.98 -6.35 14.90
C LEU A 177 2.17 -5.60 16.21
N ALA A 178 2.29 -6.34 17.30
CA ALA A 178 2.73 -5.84 18.58
C ALA A 178 4.25 -5.97 18.71
N LEU A 179 4.91 -4.82 18.95
CA LEU A 179 6.34 -4.76 19.18
C LEU A 179 6.67 -5.00 20.64
N GLY A 180 7.79 -5.70 20.92
CA GLY A 180 8.21 -5.99 22.29
C GLY A 180 9.46 -6.85 22.31
N ARG A 181 9.76 -7.45 23.47
CA ARG A 181 10.86 -8.42 23.59
C ARG A 181 10.71 -9.58 22.60
N GLN A 182 9.48 -9.99 22.37
CA GLN A 182 9.05 -10.90 21.34
C GLN A 182 8.01 -10.18 20.49
N SER A 183 8.18 -10.17 19.18
CA SER A 183 7.21 -9.60 18.24
C SER A 183 6.04 -10.56 18.08
N ILE A 184 4.83 -10.03 18.03
CA ILE A 184 3.62 -10.84 17.90
C ILE A 184 2.81 -10.32 16.71
N TYR A 185 2.68 -11.13 15.67
CA TYR A 185 1.77 -10.88 14.56
C TYR A 185 0.45 -11.63 14.82
N ARG A 186 -0.65 -10.91 14.87
CA ARG A 186 -2.00 -11.49 14.86
C ARG A 186 -2.60 -11.32 13.49
N ILE A 187 -2.81 -12.43 12.80
CA ILE A 187 -3.53 -12.44 11.54
C ILE A 187 -5.01 -12.52 11.85
N PHE A 188 -5.79 -11.61 11.28
CA PHE A 188 -7.22 -11.54 11.57
C PHE A 188 -8.08 -11.37 10.32
N ARG A 189 -9.33 -11.80 10.44
CA ARG A 189 -10.40 -11.62 9.48
C ARG A 189 -11.52 -10.79 10.10
N VAL A 190 -12.07 -9.86 9.34
CA VAL A 190 -13.34 -9.19 9.68
C VAL A 190 -14.39 -9.66 8.70
N SER A 191 -15.44 -10.29 9.20
CA SER A 191 -16.53 -10.83 8.37
C SER A 191 -17.36 -9.70 7.80
N ALA A 192 -17.55 -9.67 6.49
CA ALA A 192 -18.45 -8.71 5.83
C ALA A 192 -19.91 -8.93 6.18
N ALA A 193 -20.29 -10.19 6.43
CA ALA A 193 -21.68 -10.53 6.76
C ALA A 193 -22.09 -10.12 8.18
N THR A 194 -21.15 -10.14 9.14
CA THR A 194 -21.45 -9.93 10.57
C THR A 194 -20.74 -8.74 11.20
N GLY A 195 -19.70 -8.21 10.57
CA GLY A 195 -18.80 -7.21 11.14
C GLY A 195 -17.91 -7.73 12.28
N GLN A 196 -17.97 -9.01 12.59
CA GLN A 196 -17.19 -9.62 13.68
C GLN A 196 -15.76 -9.95 13.23
N THR A 197 -14.83 -9.80 14.15
CA THR A 197 -13.40 -10.08 13.93
C THR A 197 -13.01 -11.40 14.58
N GLU A 198 -12.22 -12.17 13.84
CA GLU A 198 -11.65 -13.44 14.26
C GLU A 198 -10.12 -13.41 14.10
N ILE A 199 -9.38 -13.90 15.10
CA ILE A 199 -7.94 -14.10 15.03
C ILE A 199 -7.67 -15.47 14.42
N LEU A 200 -7.14 -15.51 13.20
CA LEU A 200 -6.85 -16.74 12.45
C LEU A 200 -5.54 -17.38 12.88
N ALA A 201 -4.55 -16.60 13.27
CA ALA A 201 -3.25 -17.09 13.73
C ALA A 201 -2.52 -16.05 14.58
N THR A 202 -1.72 -16.55 15.53
CA THR A 202 -0.75 -15.75 16.29
C THR A 202 0.65 -16.29 16.01
N ILE A 203 1.50 -15.45 15.38
CA ILE A 203 2.86 -15.79 14.97
C ILE A 203 3.83 -15.06 15.90
N THR A 204 4.71 -15.80 16.56
CA THR A 204 5.64 -15.27 17.59
C THR A 204 7.10 -15.54 17.27
N ASP A 205 7.39 -16.29 16.23
CA ASP A 205 8.73 -16.66 15.76
C ASP A 205 9.20 -15.88 14.54
N ALA A 206 8.42 -14.90 14.08
CA ALA A 206 8.80 -13.99 13.02
C ALA A 206 9.48 -12.72 13.58
N PRO A 207 10.56 -12.21 12.95
CA PRO A 207 11.14 -10.92 13.31
C PRO A 207 10.16 -9.78 13.03
N ALA A 208 10.17 -8.72 13.85
CA ALA A 208 9.44 -7.50 13.54
C ALA A 208 10.00 -6.88 12.26
N ALA A 209 9.13 -6.62 11.28
CA ALA A 209 9.51 -6.04 10.00
C ALA A 209 8.50 -4.99 9.53
N TYR A 210 8.95 -4.10 8.67
CA TYR A 210 8.09 -3.21 7.91
C TYR A 210 7.45 -3.97 6.76
N LEU A 211 6.18 -4.25 6.88
CA LEU A 211 5.40 -5.00 5.88
C LEU A 211 4.22 -4.15 5.42
N HIS A 212 4.28 -3.64 4.21
CA HIS A 212 3.30 -2.72 3.64
C HIS A 212 2.05 -3.42 3.10
N SER A 213 2.19 -4.66 2.67
CA SER A 213 1.11 -5.48 2.11
C SER A 213 1.21 -6.95 2.54
N SER A 214 0.15 -7.70 2.27
CA SER A 214 0.03 -9.14 2.50
C SER A 214 -0.53 -9.83 1.25
N ILE A 215 -0.70 -11.14 1.30
CA ILE A 215 -1.12 -11.95 0.16
C ILE A 215 -2.37 -12.73 0.55
N LEU A 216 -3.32 -12.85 -0.39
CA LEU A 216 -4.54 -13.61 -0.21
C LEU A 216 -4.75 -14.57 -1.38
N THR A 217 -5.14 -15.81 -1.07
CA THR A 217 -5.67 -16.79 -2.02
C THR A 217 -7.09 -17.20 -1.62
N GLU A 218 -7.71 -18.12 -2.32
CA GLU A 218 -9.05 -18.56 -1.98
C GLU A 218 -9.15 -19.20 -0.57
N ASN A 219 -8.13 -19.98 -0.15
CA ASN A 219 -8.15 -20.69 1.11
C ASN A 219 -7.11 -20.21 2.13
N PHE A 220 -6.16 -19.35 1.74
CA PHE A 220 -5.06 -18.97 2.61
C PHE A 220 -4.83 -17.45 2.63
N PHE A 221 -4.37 -16.97 3.80
CA PHE A 221 -3.70 -15.69 3.96
C PHE A 221 -2.21 -15.95 4.14
N ILE A 222 -1.35 -15.21 3.43
CA ILE A 222 0.09 -15.39 3.53
C ILE A 222 0.75 -14.11 4.02
N LEU A 223 1.46 -14.22 5.15
CA LEU A 223 2.35 -13.19 5.65
C LEU A 223 3.75 -13.48 5.14
N CYS A 224 4.26 -12.69 4.20
CA CYS A 224 5.64 -12.72 3.79
C CYS A 224 6.44 -11.70 4.60
N VAL A 225 7.35 -12.18 5.45
CA VAL A 225 8.24 -11.35 6.26
C VAL A 225 9.54 -11.18 5.51
N TRP A 226 9.60 -10.15 4.67
CA TRP A 226 10.79 -9.78 3.90
C TRP A 226 11.79 -8.94 4.72
N ASN A 227 12.95 -8.61 4.16
CA ASN A 227 14.12 -8.16 4.90
C ASN A 227 14.16 -6.66 5.25
N SER A 228 13.04 -6.10 5.70
CA SER A 228 12.93 -4.76 6.30
C SER A 228 12.79 -4.83 7.82
N HIS A 229 13.63 -5.63 8.46
CA HIS A 229 13.53 -5.92 9.88
C HIS A 229 13.81 -4.67 10.73
N TYR A 230 13.00 -4.44 11.76
CA TYR A 230 13.26 -3.40 12.74
C TYR A 230 14.40 -3.79 13.68
N ALA A 231 15.31 -2.85 13.94
CA ALA A 231 16.36 -3.05 14.93
C ALA A 231 15.80 -3.14 16.36
N TRP A 232 16.51 -3.87 17.23
CA TRP A 232 16.16 -4.10 18.65
C TRP A 232 14.76 -4.74 18.82
N GLY A 233 14.38 -5.63 17.94
CA GLY A 233 13.03 -6.26 17.98
C GLY A 233 11.88 -5.26 17.81
N GLY A 234 12.10 -4.13 17.13
CA GLY A 234 11.11 -3.08 16.91
C GLY A 234 11.16 -1.94 17.93
N MET A 235 11.84 -2.11 19.06
CA MET A 235 11.91 -1.05 20.10
C MET A 235 12.60 0.23 19.61
N LYS A 236 13.47 0.13 18.60
CA LYS A 236 14.15 1.30 18.03
C LYS A 236 13.15 2.31 17.40
N ILE A 237 11.98 1.87 16.91
CA ILE A 237 10.97 2.79 16.35
C ILE A 237 10.40 3.74 17.43
N LEU A 238 10.26 3.26 18.67
CA LEU A 238 9.79 4.09 19.80
C LEU A 238 10.86 5.12 20.20
N TRP A 239 12.13 4.76 20.03
CA TRP A 239 13.27 5.63 20.31
C TRP A 239 13.45 6.70 19.23
N GLU A 240 13.49 6.31 17.97
CA GLU A 240 13.75 7.22 16.85
C GLU A 240 12.48 8.01 16.44
N LYS A 241 11.28 7.44 16.66
CA LYS A 241 10.01 7.95 16.11
C LYS A 241 10.08 8.22 14.60
N ASN A 242 10.96 7.51 13.92
CA ASN A 242 11.24 7.54 12.50
C ASN A 242 11.38 6.09 12.03
N MET A 243 10.57 5.71 11.07
CA MET A 243 10.49 4.33 10.61
C MET A 243 11.78 3.89 9.91
N LEU A 244 12.32 4.73 9.01
CA LEU A 244 13.56 4.41 8.27
C LEU A 244 14.76 4.25 9.19
N ASP A 245 14.91 5.13 10.19
CA ASP A 245 16.01 5.06 11.13
C ASP A 245 15.88 3.86 12.09
N ALA A 246 14.66 3.33 12.25
CA ALA A 246 14.39 2.14 13.06
C ALA A 246 14.64 0.82 12.30
N ILE A 247 14.58 0.81 10.97
CA ILE A 247 14.89 -0.37 10.16
C ILE A 247 16.41 -0.66 10.24
N ALA A 248 16.77 -1.92 10.44
CA ALA A 248 18.13 -2.40 10.41
C ALA A 248 18.70 -2.36 8.99
N HIS A 249 20.04 -2.39 8.88
CA HIS A 249 20.68 -2.57 7.58
C HIS A 249 20.21 -3.88 6.93
N PHE A 250 20.07 -3.86 5.61
CA PHE A 250 19.73 -5.06 4.84
C PHE A 250 20.82 -6.11 5.04
N ASP A 251 20.41 -7.29 5.48
CA ASP A 251 21.29 -8.43 5.73
C ASP A 251 21.07 -9.50 4.65
N PRO A 252 21.98 -9.67 3.69
CA PRO A 252 21.83 -10.62 2.60
C PRO A 252 21.91 -12.09 3.04
N THR A 253 22.23 -12.37 4.30
CA THR A 253 22.29 -13.73 4.84
C THR A 253 21.00 -14.20 5.48
N LYS A 254 20.08 -13.28 5.78
CA LYS A 254 18.78 -13.60 6.38
C LYS A 254 17.76 -13.93 5.30
N LYS A 255 17.08 -15.03 5.43
CA LYS A 255 16.01 -15.43 4.52
C LYS A 255 14.75 -14.59 4.72
N ALA A 256 13.99 -14.39 3.65
CA ALA A 256 12.61 -13.96 3.72
C ALA A 256 11.72 -15.15 4.11
N LEU A 257 10.77 -14.94 5.02
CA LEU A 257 9.95 -16.00 5.61
C LEU A 257 8.50 -15.86 5.16
N TRP A 258 7.89 -16.98 4.79
CA TRP A 258 6.51 -17.04 4.35
C TRP A 258 5.70 -17.87 5.32
N TYR A 259 4.66 -17.31 5.91
CA TYR A 259 3.72 -17.99 6.82
C TYR A 259 2.38 -18.13 6.10
N VAL A 260 1.98 -19.35 5.82
CA VAL A 260 0.69 -19.65 5.19
C VAL A 260 -0.32 -19.96 6.29
N VAL A 261 -1.36 -19.14 6.36
CA VAL A 261 -2.42 -19.24 7.38
C VAL A 261 -3.72 -19.68 6.72
N ASP A 262 -4.32 -20.74 7.27
CA ASP A 262 -5.65 -21.19 6.83
C ASP A 262 -6.71 -20.15 7.22
N ARG A 263 -7.55 -19.77 6.28
CA ARG A 263 -8.60 -18.79 6.53
C ARG A 263 -10.02 -19.36 6.57
N LYS A 264 -10.16 -20.68 6.39
CA LYS A 264 -11.45 -21.35 6.24
C LYS A 264 -11.76 -22.36 7.37
N HIS A 265 -10.74 -22.98 7.97
CA HIS A 265 -10.91 -24.16 8.83
C HIS A 265 -10.23 -24.03 10.20
N ASP A 266 -9.87 -22.82 10.63
CA ASP A 266 -9.26 -22.54 11.95
C ASP A 266 -8.02 -23.39 12.27
N ARG A 267 -7.18 -23.66 11.26
CA ARG A 267 -5.95 -24.45 11.42
C ARG A 267 -4.71 -23.63 11.79
N GLY A 268 -4.87 -22.30 11.87
CA GLY A 268 -3.74 -21.40 12.11
C GLY A 268 -2.70 -21.41 10.99
N VAL A 269 -1.42 -21.36 11.35
CA VAL A 269 -0.31 -21.51 10.40
C VAL A 269 -0.20 -22.96 9.95
N VAL A 270 -0.42 -23.24 8.67
CA VAL A 270 -0.40 -24.59 8.09
C VAL A 270 0.92 -24.92 7.40
N ALA A 271 1.65 -23.90 6.91
CA ALA A 271 2.93 -24.11 6.23
C ALA A 271 3.86 -22.92 6.43
N LYS A 272 5.17 -23.17 6.35
CA LYS A 272 6.21 -22.13 6.29
C LYS A 272 7.14 -22.39 5.12
N TYR A 273 7.57 -21.28 4.49
CA TYR A 273 8.57 -21.32 3.43
C TYR A 273 9.61 -20.22 3.66
N GLU A 274 10.75 -20.38 3.02
CA GLU A 274 11.82 -19.39 3.03
C GLU A 274 12.42 -19.22 1.64
N CYS A 275 12.95 -18.04 1.34
CA CYS A 275 13.71 -17.78 0.12
C CYS A 275 14.81 -16.76 0.36
N ASP A 276 15.58 -16.47 -0.68
CA ASP A 276 16.61 -15.44 -0.61
C ASP A 276 16.00 -14.07 -0.26
N PRO A 277 16.78 -13.21 0.43
CA PRO A 277 16.31 -11.95 0.95
C PRO A 277 15.92 -10.97 -0.15
N PHE A 278 14.85 -10.24 0.09
CA PHE A 278 14.38 -9.13 -0.73
C PHE A 278 13.60 -8.12 0.13
N PHE A 279 13.24 -7.01 -0.47
CA PHE A 279 12.29 -6.04 0.07
C PHE A 279 11.11 -5.90 -0.89
N SER A 280 9.92 -5.63 -0.37
CA SER A 280 8.75 -5.31 -1.18
C SER A 280 7.89 -4.26 -0.50
N PHE A 281 7.25 -3.39 -1.30
CA PHE A 281 6.09 -2.63 -0.88
C PHE A 281 4.82 -3.41 -1.22
N HIS A 282 4.68 -3.88 -2.47
CA HIS A 282 3.42 -4.32 -3.02
C HIS A 282 3.45 -5.77 -3.48
N THR A 283 2.46 -6.51 -3.02
CA THR A 283 2.09 -7.80 -3.58
C THR A 283 1.10 -7.59 -4.74
N VAL A 284 1.18 -8.40 -5.76
CA VAL A 284 0.33 -8.30 -6.95
C VAL A 284 -0.91 -9.17 -6.78
N ASN A 285 -0.73 -10.49 -6.86
CA ASN A 285 -1.79 -11.48 -6.80
C ASN A 285 -1.25 -12.81 -6.30
N ALA A 286 -2.13 -13.70 -5.86
CA ALA A 286 -1.78 -15.10 -5.63
C ALA A 286 -3.00 -15.99 -5.83
N TRP A 287 -2.75 -17.23 -6.19
CA TRP A 287 -3.79 -18.25 -6.40
C TRP A 287 -3.29 -19.64 -6.08
N GLU A 288 -4.22 -20.56 -6.02
CA GLU A 288 -3.97 -21.98 -5.77
C GLU A 288 -4.13 -22.76 -7.05
N GLU A 289 -3.27 -23.77 -7.24
CA GLU A 289 -3.37 -24.72 -8.34
C GLU A 289 -2.92 -26.11 -7.89
N PRO A 290 -3.34 -27.19 -8.60
CA PRO A 290 -2.82 -28.53 -8.33
C PRO A 290 -1.30 -28.56 -8.42
N SER A 291 -0.65 -29.25 -7.48
CA SER A 291 0.81 -29.36 -7.48
C SER A 291 1.31 -30.07 -8.73
N ARG A 292 2.40 -29.57 -9.28
CA ARG A 292 3.05 -30.16 -10.48
C ARG A 292 3.69 -31.50 -10.20
N THR A 293 4.06 -31.76 -8.94
CA THR A 293 4.70 -33.02 -8.54
C THR A 293 3.70 -34.10 -8.18
N ASP A 294 2.59 -33.70 -7.56
CA ASP A 294 1.46 -34.58 -7.21
C ASP A 294 0.16 -33.77 -7.24
N PRO A 295 -0.69 -33.90 -8.29
CA PRO A 295 -1.92 -33.14 -8.45
C PRO A 295 -2.96 -33.33 -7.33
N SER A 296 -2.76 -34.29 -6.41
CA SER A 296 -3.60 -34.43 -5.20
C SER A 296 -3.28 -33.37 -4.13
N HIS A 297 -2.17 -32.64 -4.29
CA HIS A 297 -1.73 -31.57 -3.41
C HIS A 297 -1.92 -30.20 -4.03
N THR A 298 -1.86 -29.17 -3.19
CA THR A 298 -2.07 -27.77 -3.59
C THR A 298 -0.76 -26.99 -3.55
N ASP A 299 -0.43 -26.32 -4.65
CA ASP A 299 0.60 -25.28 -4.71
C ASP A 299 -0.05 -23.90 -4.63
N ILE A 300 0.67 -22.93 -4.08
CA ILE A 300 0.34 -21.50 -4.18
C ILE A 300 1.33 -20.84 -5.14
N VAL A 301 0.81 -20.06 -6.08
CA VAL A 301 1.59 -19.17 -6.93
C VAL A 301 1.36 -17.75 -6.47
N ALA A 302 2.43 -16.97 -6.31
CA ALA A 302 2.37 -15.59 -5.82
C ALA A 302 3.26 -14.65 -6.64
N ASP A 303 2.69 -13.53 -7.07
CA ASP A 303 3.37 -12.45 -7.80
C ASP A 303 3.57 -11.23 -6.90
N LEU A 304 4.78 -10.70 -6.86
CA LEU A 304 5.17 -9.52 -6.09
C LEU A 304 6.03 -8.57 -6.91
N SER A 305 5.93 -7.27 -6.60
CA SER A 305 6.93 -6.28 -7.00
C SER A 305 7.97 -6.17 -5.89
N ILE A 306 9.24 -6.43 -6.22
CA ILE A 306 10.31 -6.50 -5.21
C ILE A 306 11.50 -5.61 -5.54
N TYR A 307 12.30 -5.36 -4.52
CA TYR A 307 13.60 -4.69 -4.58
C TYR A 307 14.67 -5.60 -4.00
N LYS A 308 15.88 -5.54 -4.55
CA LYS A 308 17.00 -6.39 -4.09
C LYS A 308 17.53 -6.00 -2.71
N ASN A 309 17.23 -4.80 -2.24
CA ASN A 309 17.63 -4.27 -0.94
C ASN A 309 16.72 -3.10 -0.49
N LEU A 310 17.14 -2.32 0.51
CA LEU A 310 16.38 -1.22 1.09
C LEU A 310 16.73 0.18 0.51
N ASP A 311 17.55 0.27 -0.54
CA ASP A 311 18.00 1.57 -1.05
C ASP A 311 16.88 2.40 -1.65
N VAL A 312 15.83 1.74 -2.16
CA VAL A 312 14.61 2.42 -2.65
C VAL A 312 13.98 3.31 -1.58
N LEU A 313 14.00 2.90 -0.31
CA LEU A 313 13.47 3.69 0.80
C LEU A 313 14.21 5.03 0.93
N LYS A 314 15.53 5.04 0.69
CA LYS A 314 16.36 6.26 0.73
C LYS A 314 16.21 7.11 -0.52
N ARG A 315 15.88 6.49 -1.66
CA ARG A 315 15.62 7.22 -2.90
C ARG A 315 14.52 8.26 -2.74
N PHE A 316 13.52 7.97 -1.93
CA PHE A 316 12.36 8.84 -1.75
C PHE A 316 12.57 10.04 -0.81
N TYR A 317 13.79 10.33 -0.37
CA TYR A 317 14.10 11.65 0.14
C TYR A 317 13.97 12.71 -0.95
N TYR A 318 13.35 13.85 -0.66
CA TYR A 318 13.12 14.91 -1.65
C TYR A 318 14.39 15.39 -2.34
N ASN A 319 15.52 15.43 -1.63
CA ASN A 319 16.80 15.79 -2.24
C ASN A 319 17.30 14.78 -3.27
N HIS A 320 16.83 13.53 -3.22
CA HIS A 320 17.18 12.49 -4.19
C HIS A 320 16.20 12.46 -5.37
N ILE A 321 14.94 12.83 -5.15
CA ILE A 321 13.93 12.88 -6.22
C ILE A 321 14.08 14.14 -7.08
N LYS A 322 14.40 15.28 -6.47
CA LYS A 322 14.53 16.54 -7.20
C LYS A 322 15.74 16.54 -8.13
N SER A 323 15.52 16.51 -9.44
CA SER A 323 16.58 16.53 -10.46
C SER A 323 17.51 17.74 -10.36
N SER A 324 17.05 18.85 -9.79
CA SER A 324 17.85 20.04 -9.52
C SER A 324 18.82 19.92 -8.33
N SER A 325 18.67 18.85 -7.52
CA SER A 325 19.55 18.62 -6.37
C SER A 325 20.78 17.77 -6.77
N PRO A 326 22.00 18.17 -6.38
CA PRO A 326 23.18 17.34 -6.61
C PRO A 326 23.07 15.93 -6.02
N ALA A 327 22.31 15.75 -4.95
CA ALA A 327 22.12 14.45 -4.30
C ALA A 327 21.32 13.46 -5.17
N SER A 328 20.54 13.93 -6.14
CA SER A 328 19.82 13.07 -7.09
C SER A 328 20.77 12.22 -7.94
N LEU A 329 21.97 12.72 -8.21
CA LEU A 329 23.01 12.00 -8.96
C LEU A 329 23.45 10.70 -8.28
N ASN A 330 23.20 10.54 -6.97
CA ASN A 330 23.46 9.29 -6.25
C ASN A 330 22.49 8.16 -6.64
N TYR A 331 21.43 8.47 -7.38
CA TYR A 331 20.38 7.52 -7.75
C TYR A 331 20.19 7.41 -9.26
N VAL A 332 21.18 7.80 -10.05
CA VAL A 332 21.25 7.59 -11.50
C VAL A 332 22.38 6.65 -11.85
N GLY A 333 22.36 6.04 -13.04
CA GLY A 333 23.36 5.10 -13.50
C GLY A 333 23.44 3.84 -12.63
N GLU A 334 24.64 3.38 -12.30
CA GLU A 334 24.83 2.12 -11.57
C GLU A 334 24.25 2.15 -10.15
N LYS A 335 24.32 3.27 -9.46
CA LYS A 335 23.71 3.40 -8.13
C LYS A 335 22.19 3.29 -8.17
N ARG A 336 21.57 3.76 -9.25
CA ARG A 336 20.13 3.67 -9.45
C ARG A 336 19.65 2.23 -9.55
N ARG A 337 20.45 1.32 -10.10
CA ARG A 337 20.09 -0.11 -10.24
C ARG A 337 19.81 -0.79 -8.91
N SER A 338 20.31 -0.28 -7.81
CA SER A 338 19.99 -0.80 -6.47
C SER A 338 18.54 -0.50 -6.04
N CYS A 339 17.89 0.49 -6.68
CA CYS A 339 16.51 0.93 -6.41
C CYS A 339 15.51 0.41 -7.44
N ASP A 340 15.92 -0.52 -8.30
CA ASP A 340 15.08 -1.05 -9.36
C ASP A 340 14.03 -2.02 -8.83
N ALA A 341 12.80 -1.87 -9.29
CA ALA A 341 11.74 -2.83 -9.04
C ALA A 341 11.89 -4.04 -9.99
N PHE A 342 11.47 -5.21 -9.52
CA PHE A 342 11.41 -6.44 -10.30
C PHE A 342 10.08 -7.15 -10.03
N LEU A 343 9.31 -7.47 -11.06
CA LEU A 343 8.18 -8.37 -10.93
C LEU A 343 8.71 -9.80 -10.82
N ARG A 344 8.31 -10.51 -9.76
CA ARG A 344 8.72 -11.90 -9.50
C ARG A 344 7.54 -12.78 -9.20
N ARG A 345 7.63 -14.03 -9.65
CA ARG A 345 6.70 -15.11 -9.34
C ARG A 345 7.37 -16.16 -8.49
N TRP A 346 6.72 -16.55 -7.40
CA TRP A 346 7.12 -17.66 -6.55
C TRP A 346 6.08 -18.75 -6.53
N ARG A 347 6.56 -19.97 -6.27
CA ARG A 347 5.74 -21.14 -5.99
C ARG A 347 6.02 -21.65 -4.58
N LEU A 348 4.97 -21.88 -3.81
CA LEU A 348 4.95 -22.56 -2.53
C LEU A 348 4.35 -23.94 -2.74
N SER A 349 5.19 -24.98 -2.81
CA SER A 349 4.75 -26.31 -3.24
C SER A 349 4.10 -27.11 -2.13
N SER A 350 3.01 -27.82 -2.45
CA SER A 350 2.33 -28.81 -1.59
C SER A 350 1.99 -28.26 -0.20
N VAL A 351 1.27 -27.16 -0.16
CA VAL A 351 0.93 -26.41 1.08
C VAL A 351 0.17 -27.28 2.08
N ASP A 352 -0.71 -28.15 1.61
CA ASP A 352 -1.55 -29.04 2.41
C ASP A 352 -0.78 -30.17 3.12
N THR A 353 0.45 -30.47 2.67
CA THR A 353 1.33 -31.47 3.28
C THR A 353 2.53 -30.90 4.02
N ALA A 354 2.66 -29.56 4.00
CA ALA A 354 3.77 -28.88 4.68
C ALA A 354 3.64 -29.01 6.20
N ASN A 355 4.79 -29.03 6.87
CA ASN A 355 4.86 -28.94 8.32
C ASN A 355 5.28 -27.51 8.69
N PRO A 356 4.50 -26.75 9.47
CA PRO A 356 4.87 -25.40 9.85
C PRO A 356 6.13 -25.31 10.73
N LEU A 357 6.60 -26.45 11.27
CA LEU A 357 7.85 -26.54 12.02
C LEU A 357 9.09 -26.80 11.15
N ASP A 358 8.90 -27.13 9.86
CA ASP A 358 9.97 -27.47 8.92
C ASP A 358 9.83 -26.60 7.65
N PRO A 359 10.43 -25.40 7.61
CA PRO A 359 10.32 -24.48 6.47
C PRO A 359 10.85 -25.12 5.18
N ARG A 360 10.08 -24.99 4.10
CA ARG A 360 10.46 -25.40 2.74
C ARG A 360 10.98 -24.19 1.95
N GLU A 361 11.57 -24.45 0.80
CA GLU A 361 11.96 -23.39 -0.13
C GLU A 361 10.74 -22.84 -0.88
N ALA A 362 10.59 -21.50 -0.89
CA ALA A 362 9.73 -20.80 -1.83
C ALA A 362 10.51 -20.66 -3.15
N VAL A 363 10.09 -21.38 -4.17
CA VAL A 363 10.82 -21.45 -5.45
C VAL A 363 10.48 -20.25 -6.32
N MET A 364 11.48 -19.47 -6.71
CA MET A 364 11.31 -18.38 -7.67
C MET A 364 11.20 -18.97 -9.09
N GLU A 365 10.04 -18.83 -9.72
CA GLU A 365 9.77 -19.34 -11.07
C GLU A 365 10.09 -18.34 -12.18
N HIS A 366 9.91 -17.05 -11.92
CA HIS A 366 10.10 -16.00 -12.92
C HIS A 366 10.58 -14.69 -12.28
N THR A 367 11.40 -13.97 -13.03
CA THR A 367 11.79 -12.58 -12.74
C THR A 367 11.73 -11.80 -14.05
N ALA A 368 10.89 -10.77 -14.12
CA ALA A 368 10.89 -9.84 -15.22
C ALA A 368 12.12 -8.93 -15.17
N GLU A 369 12.59 -8.46 -16.33
CA GLU A 369 13.63 -7.45 -16.39
C GLU A 369 13.16 -6.14 -15.74
N HIS A 370 14.11 -5.34 -15.23
CA HIS A 370 13.78 -4.08 -14.55
C HIS A 370 12.89 -3.16 -15.41
N ASN A 371 13.27 -2.92 -16.66
CA ASN A 371 12.52 -2.05 -17.56
C ASN A 371 11.12 -2.57 -17.92
N HIS A 372 10.83 -3.86 -17.69
CA HIS A 372 9.51 -4.47 -17.84
C HIS A 372 8.73 -4.55 -16.53
N SER A 373 9.36 -4.18 -15.43
CA SER A 373 8.80 -4.25 -14.09
C SER A 373 8.14 -2.93 -13.67
N CYS A 374 7.33 -2.98 -12.65
CA CYS A 374 6.65 -1.81 -12.09
C CYS A 374 6.60 -1.87 -10.57
N ASP A 375 6.35 -0.72 -9.97
CA ASP A 375 5.76 -0.63 -8.63
C ASP A 375 4.32 -0.10 -8.75
N LEU A 376 3.59 -0.03 -7.62
CA LEU A 376 2.16 0.25 -7.60
C LEU A 376 1.39 -0.68 -8.57
N PRO A 377 1.60 -2.02 -8.45
CA PRO A 377 1.05 -2.97 -9.39
C PRO A 377 -0.45 -3.16 -9.20
N VAL A 378 -1.18 -3.20 -10.30
CA VAL A 378 -2.59 -3.55 -10.31
C VAL A 378 -2.88 -4.63 -11.36
N ILE A 379 -3.96 -5.36 -11.15
CA ILE A 379 -4.53 -6.32 -12.10
C ILE A 379 -6.01 -6.04 -12.30
N ASN A 380 -6.63 -6.73 -13.24
CA ASN A 380 -8.09 -6.74 -13.31
C ASN A 380 -8.66 -7.36 -12.02
N PRO A 381 -9.48 -6.63 -11.23
CA PRO A 381 -9.99 -7.11 -9.95
C PRO A 381 -10.84 -8.40 -10.04
N ASN A 382 -11.38 -8.73 -11.22
CA ASN A 382 -12.10 -9.98 -11.45
C ASN A 382 -11.18 -11.23 -11.42
N PHE A 383 -9.86 -11.02 -11.45
CA PHE A 383 -8.83 -12.06 -11.40
C PHE A 383 -8.09 -12.10 -10.04
N LEU A 384 -8.53 -11.35 -9.04
CA LEU A 384 -8.02 -11.51 -7.68
C LEU A 384 -8.24 -12.94 -7.19
N THR A 385 -7.21 -13.52 -6.57
CA THR A 385 -7.15 -14.91 -6.08
C THR A 385 -7.28 -16.00 -7.18
N LYS A 386 -7.16 -15.62 -8.44
CA LYS A 386 -7.21 -16.51 -9.61
C LYS A 386 -5.94 -16.34 -10.47
N PRO A 387 -5.60 -17.31 -11.33
CA PRO A 387 -4.52 -17.12 -12.29
C PRO A 387 -4.73 -15.84 -13.09
N SER A 388 -3.70 -14.99 -13.11
CA SER A 388 -3.70 -13.74 -13.86
C SER A 388 -2.48 -13.67 -14.77
N ARG A 389 -2.67 -13.06 -15.93
CA ARG A 389 -1.66 -12.93 -16.98
C ARG A 389 -1.08 -11.52 -17.05
N TYR A 390 -1.92 -10.49 -16.87
CA TYR A 390 -1.50 -9.10 -17.07
C TYR A 390 -1.33 -8.37 -15.77
N ILE A 391 -0.18 -7.70 -15.63
CA ILE A 391 0.13 -6.81 -14.51
C ILE A 391 0.36 -5.42 -15.08
N TYR A 392 -0.26 -4.41 -14.47
CA TYR A 392 -0.09 -3.01 -14.80
C TYR A 392 0.56 -2.27 -13.63
N GLY A 393 1.25 -1.16 -13.88
CA GLY A 393 1.81 -0.37 -12.80
C GLY A 393 2.60 0.84 -13.28
N ALA A 394 3.11 1.61 -12.35
CA ALA A 394 4.01 2.72 -12.63
C ALA A 394 5.44 2.19 -12.84
N CYS A 395 6.05 2.54 -13.95
CA CYS A 395 7.40 2.08 -14.28
C CYS A 395 8.43 3.21 -14.21
N ASP A 396 9.66 2.80 -13.99
CA ASP A 396 10.85 3.63 -14.00
C ASP A 396 11.82 3.05 -15.03
N ARG A 397 12.01 3.76 -16.14
CA ARG A 397 12.86 3.32 -17.26
C ARG A 397 14.21 4.01 -17.26
N ASP A 398 14.66 4.51 -16.13
CA ASP A 398 15.93 5.24 -15.95
C ASP A 398 16.02 6.58 -16.71
N LEU A 399 14.89 7.15 -17.14
CA LEU A 399 14.86 8.42 -17.88
C LEU A 399 14.73 9.63 -16.96
N SER A 400 14.34 9.42 -15.69
CA SER A 400 14.21 10.46 -14.68
C SER A 400 14.60 9.94 -13.29
N THR A 401 14.57 10.82 -12.29
CA THR A 401 14.78 10.43 -10.88
C THR A 401 13.55 9.79 -10.25
N PHE A 402 12.44 9.67 -11.01
CA PHE A 402 11.14 9.24 -10.53
C PHE A 402 10.42 8.36 -11.57
N PHE A 403 9.18 7.94 -11.31
CA PHE A 403 8.37 7.18 -12.27
C PHE A 403 8.11 8.02 -13.54
N ASP A 404 8.26 7.40 -14.70
CA ASP A 404 8.24 8.07 -15.99
C ASP A 404 7.26 7.46 -17.00
N GLY A 405 6.46 6.47 -16.59
CA GLY A 405 5.47 5.84 -17.44
C GLY A 405 4.57 4.85 -16.70
N LEU A 406 3.61 4.31 -17.45
CA LEU A 406 2.83 3.15 -17.07
C LEU A 406 3.24 1.97 -17.95
N VAL A 407 3.27 0.77 -17.39
CA VAL A 407 3.59 -0.47 -18.09
C VAL A 407 2.44 -1.48 -17.94
N LYS A 408 2.18 -2.25 -18.98
CA LYS A 408 1.46 -3.51 -19.00
C LYS A 408 2.47 -4.61 -19.23
N TYR A 409 2.59 -5.55 -18.32
CA TYR A 409 3.46 -6.72 -18.48
C TYR A 409 2.65 -7.99 -18.68
N ASP A 410 2.98 -8.77 -19.70
CA ASP A 410 2.38 -10.07 -19.98
C ASP A 410 3.25 -11.17 -19.35
N MET A 411 2.73 -11.80 -18.30
CA MET A 411 3.41 -12.84 -17.53
C MET A 411 3.57 -14.17 -18.27
N GLU A 412 2.86 -14.38 -19.40
CA GLU A 412 2.98 -15.58 -20.24
C GLU A 412 3.98 -15.38 -21.37
N LEU A 413 3.89 -14.24 -22.09
CA LEU A 413 4.74 -13.94 -23.22
C LEU A 413 6.04 -13.23 -22.84
N HIS A 414 6.16 -12.74 -21.60
CA HIS A 414 7.30 -11.98 -21.10
C HIS A 414 7.59 -10.70 -21.89
N ILE A 415 6.55 -10.02 -22.35
CA ILE A 415 6.63 -8.77 -23.09
C ILE A 415 5.96 -7.64 -22.34
N ALA A 416 6.41 -6.40 -22.61
CA ALA A 416 5.86 -5.20 -21.99
C ALA A 416 5.35 -4.22 -23.05
N SER A 417 4.25 -3.53 -22.73
CA SER A 417 3.72 -2.39 -23.48
C SER A 417 3.64 -1.19 -22.56
N TYR A 418 3.86 0.03 -23.11
CA TYR A 418 4.00 1.21 -22.27
C TYR A 418 3.10 2.35 -22.72
N PHE A 419 2.66 3.15 -21.75
CA PHE A 419 2.24 4.52 -21.97
C PHE A 419 3.28 5.47 -21.38
N THR A 420 3.82 6.36 -22.21
CA THR A 420 4.88 7.30 -21.77
C THR A 420 4.74 8.61 -22.49
N VAL A 421 4.85 9.71 -21.73
CA VAL A 421 4.95 11.08 -22.27
C VAL A 421 6.13 11.75 -21.59
N HIS A 422 7.03 12.33 -22.34
CA HIS A 422 8.23 12.97 -21.80
C HIS A 422 7.86 14.11 -20.83
N GLY A 423 8.49 14.08 -19.64
CA GLY A 423 8.23 15.06 -18.58
C GLY A 423 6.92 14.89 -17.83
N HIS A 424 6.20 13.77 -18.05
CA HIS A 424 5.01 13.43 -17.30
C HIS A 424 5.31 12.32 -16.30
N SER A 425 4.68 12.41 -15.11
CA SER A 425 4.78 11.40 -14.06
C SER A 425 3.39 10.87 -13.72
N PRO A 426 3.02 9.69 -14.21
CA PRO A 426 1.76 9.05 -13.87
C PRO A 426 1.81 8.45 -12.45
N GLY A 427 0.71 8.57 -11.70
CA GLY A 427 0.48 7.85 -10.46
C GLY A 427 0.02 6.41 -10.70
N GLU A 428 -0.34 5.70 -9.61
CA GLU A 428 -0.89 4.36 -9.69
C GLU A 428 -2.00 4.26 -10.75
N PRO A 429 -1.95 3.27 -11.65
CA PRO A 429 -3.10 2.99 -12.50
C PRO A 429 -4.18 2.26 -11.71
N ILE A 430 -5.44 2.57 -11.97
CA ILE A 430 -6.61 1.88 -11.40
C ILE A 430 -7.29 1.15 -12.53
N PHE A 431 -7.39 -0.18 -12.46
CA PHE A 431 -8.06 -0.97 -13.48
C PHE A 431 -9.59 -0.91 -13.30
N VAL A 432 -10.30 -0.52 -14.34
CA VAL A 432 -11.76 -0.55 -14.40
C VAL A 432 -12.17 -1.57 -15.46
N PRO A 433 -12.70 -2.74 -15.06
CA PRO A 433 -13.08 -3.78 -16.00
C PRO A 433 -14.26 -3.36 -16.87
N ASP A 434 -14.26 -3.78 -18.13
CA ASP A 434 -15.45 -3.71 -18.98
C ASP A 434 -16.46 -4.75 -18.49
N PRO A 435 -17.69 -4.36 -18.08
CA PRO A 435 -18.72 -5.31 -17.67
C PRO A 435 -19.13 -6.32 -18.75
N LYS A 436 -18.81 -6.04 -20.01
CA LYS A 436 -19.04 -6.90 -21.17
C LYS A 436 -17.78 -7.54 -21.72
N GLY A 437 -16.65 -7.30 -21.07
CA GLY A 437 -15.36 -7.81 -21.47
C GLY A 437 -15.30 -9.34 -21.48
N ALA A 438 -14.61 -9.90 -22.45
CA ALA A 438 -14.43 -11.34 -22.62
C ALA A 438 -13.01 -11.80 -22.24
N THR A 439 -12.04 -10.88 -22.19
CA THR A 439 -10.65 -11.15 -21.88
C THR A 439 -10.21 -10.39 -20.64
N GLU A 440 -9.13 -10.85 -19.99
CA GLU A 440 -8.61 -10.28 -18.75
C GLU A 440 -8.26 -8.78 -18.89
N ASP A 441 -7.77 -8.38 -20.04
CA ASP A 441 -7.34 -7.03 -20.36
C ASP A 441 -8.44 -6.14 -20.98
N ASP A 442 -9.69 -6.61 -21.04
CA ASP A 442 -10.82 -5.79 -21.47
C ASP A 442 -11.22 -4.82 -20.33
N GLY A 443 -10.94 -3.54 -20.53
CA GLY A 443 -11.19 -2.49 -19.57
C GLY A 443 -10.40 -1.22 -19.86
N VAL A 444 -10.38 -0.33 -18.89
CA VAL A 444 -9.57 0.89 -18.94
C VAL A 444 -8.72 1.04 -17.68
N LEU A 445 -7.63 1.78 -17.81
CA LEU A 445 -6.82 2.24 -16.70
C LEU A 445 -7.09 3.72 -16.45
N LEU A 446 -7.33 4.07 -15.20
CA LEU A 446 -7.40 5.45 -14.73
C LEU A 446 -6.09 5.78 -13.99
N SER A 447 -5.45 6.90 -14.32
CA SER A 447 -4.27 7.37 -13.58
C SER A 447 -4.26 8.89 -13.52
N VAL A 448 -3.87 9.44 -12.37
CA VAL A 448 -3.64 10.88 -12.24
C VAL A 448 -2.20 11.17 -12.65
N VAL A 449 -2.03 11.99 -13.68
CA VAL A 449 -0.72 12.29 -14.27
C VAL A 449 -0.34 13.73 -13.98
N LEU A 450 0.88 13.92 -13.48
CA LEU A 450 1.51 15.23 -13.38
C LEU A 450 2.23 15.57 -14.68
N ASP A 451 1.82 16.63 -15.37
CA ASP A 451 2.54 17.24 -16.48
C ASP A 451 3.54 18.26 -15.92
N GLY A 452 4.80 17.86 -15.90
CA GLY A 452 5.88 18.70 -15.35
C GLY A 452 6.18 19.94 -16.20
N TYR A 453 5.83 19.97 -17.48
CA TYR A 453 6.00 21.14 -18.34
C TYR A 453 4.89 22.16 -18.19
N ALA A 454 3.65 21.67 -18.18
CA ALA A 454 2.49 22.56 -18.00
C ALA A 454 2.31 23.01 -16.55
N GLY A 455 2.94 22.32 -15.58
CA GLY A 455 2.71 22.56 -14.15
C GLY A 455 1.24 22.31 -13.76
N LYS A 456 0.61 21.32 -14.36
CA LYS A 456 -0.79 20.93 -14.17
C LYS A 456 -0.92 19.41 -14.11
N SER A 457 -2.06 18.92 -13.70
CA SER A 457 -2.36 17.49 -13.72
C SER A 457 -3.57 17.19 -14.60
N TYR A 458 -3.74 15.92 -14.93
CA TYR A 458 -4.93 15.43 -15.62
C TYR A 458 -5.25 14.00 -15.16
N LEU A 459 -6.53 13.66 -15.21
CA LEU A 459 -6.96 12.27 -15.10
C LEU A 459 -6.88 11.64 -16.48
N LEU A 460 -6.01 10.65 -16.63
CA LEU A 460 -5.79 9.86 -17.84
C LEU A 460 -6.74 8.68 -17.87
N VAL A 461 -7.23 8.35 -19.07
CA VAL A 461 -7.97 7.11 -19.36
C VAL A 461 -7.23 6.38 -20.48
N LEU A 462 -6.69 5.20 -20.19
CA LEU A 462 -6.04 4.32 -21.17
C LEU A 462 -6.92 3.12 -21.47
N ASN A 463 -6.88 2.63 -22.71
CA ASN A 463 -7.32 1.28 -23.03
C ASN A 463 -6.35 0.28 -22.40
N ALA A 464 -6.82 -0.59 -21.50
CA ALA A 464 -5.96 -1.53 -20.78
C ALA A 464 -5.36 -2.61 -21.71
N LYS A 465 -5.98 -2.88 -22.87
CA LYS A 465 -5.50 -3.87 -23.84
C LYS A 465 -4.35 -3.32 -24.69
N THR A 466 -4.48 -2.10 -25.19
CA THR A 466 -3.52 -1.51 -26.14
C THR A 466 -2.53 -0.54 -25.49
N MET A 467 -2.79 -0.07 -24.28
CA MET A 467 -2.07 1.02 -23.60
C MET A 467 -2.15 2.36 -24.34
N GLU A 468 -3.12 2.53 -25.22
CA GLU A 468 -3.39 3.77 -25.93
C GLU A 468 -4.33 4.68 -25.14
N GLU A 469 -4.12 6.00 -25.24
CA GLU A 469 -4.98 6.98 -24.59
C GLU A 469 -6.36 7.01 -25.25
N VAL A 470 -7.39 6.79 -24.45
CA VAL A 470 -8.81 6.94 -24.85
C VAL A 470 -9.26 8.39 -24.63
N GLY A 471 -8.75 9.05 -23.59
CA GLY A 471 -9.07 10.43 -23.28
C GLY A 471 -8.43 10.90 -21.97
N ARG A 472 -8.59 12.19 -21.70
CA ARG A 472 -8.13 12.81 -20.46
C ARG A 472 -9.04 13.93 -19.99
N ALA A 473 -9.10 14.13 -18.67
CA ALA A 473 -9.71 15.31 -18.06
C ALA A 473 -8.60 16.21 -17.48
N THR A 474 -8.35 17.35 -18.15
CA THR A 474 -7.33 18.31 -17.71
C THR A 474 -7.79 19.08 -16.50
N MET A 475 -6.89 19.32 -15.56
CA MET A 475 -7.12 20.08 -14.34
C MET A 475 -6.45 21.45 -14.40
N GLU A 476 -7.01 22.42 -13.67
CA GLU A 476 -6.40 23.75 -13.54
C GLU A 476 -5.39 23.84 -12.38
N CYS A 477 -5.17 22.75 -11.66
CA CYS A 477 -4.27 22.68 -10.51
C CYS A 477 -3.29 21.51 -10.64
N ILE A 478 -2.26 21.54 -9.81
CA ILE A 478 -1.37 20.40 -9.60
C ILE A 478 -2.01 19.48 -8.59
N VAL A 479 -2.14 18.22 -8.96
CA VAL A 479 -2.33 17.10 -8.01
C VAL A 479 -0.95 16.46 -7.87
N GLY A 480 -0.46 16.36 -6.64
CA GLY A 480 0.78 15.63 -6.36
C GLY A 480 0.67 14.19 -6.82
N PHE A 481 1.81 13.53 -7.00
CA PHE A 481 1.82 12.11 -7.31
C PHE A 481 1.06 11.35 -6.22
N GLY A 482 -0.01 10.65 -6.62
CA GLY A 482 -0.83 9.82 -5.73
C GLY A 482 -0.24 8.42 -5.60
N PHE A 483 -0.27 7.87 -4.37
CA PHE A 483 0.16 6.49 -4.15
C PHE A 483 -0.92 5.52 -4.57
N HIS A 484 -2.11 5.64 -3.96
CA HIS A 484 -3.19 4.66 -4.10
C HIS A 484 -4.53 5.32 -4.30
N GLY A 485 -5.38 4.65 -5.05
CA GLY A 485 -6.73 5.08 -5.31
C GLY A 485 -7.69 3.91 -5.55
N ALA A 486 -8.98 4.20 -5.47
CA ALA A 486 -10.05 3.24 -5.70
C ALA A 486 -11.05 3.75 -6.71
N TYR A 487 -11.54 2.86 -7.57
CA TYR A 487 -12.70 3.12 -8.42
C TYR A 487 -13.96 2.52 -7.79
N VAL A 488 -15.01 3.32 -7.70
CA VAL A 488 -16.31 2.88 -7.20
C VAL A 488 -17.36 3.16 -8.26
N SER A 489 -18.03 2.12 -8.76
CA SER A 489 -19.16 2.28 -9.65
C SER A 489 -20.46 2.49 -8.86
N GLN A 490 -21.43 3.20 -9.45
CA GLN A 490 -22.75 3.42 -8.83
C GLN A 490 -23.54 2.11 -8.58
N SER A 491 -23.17 1.03 -9.22
CA SER A 491 -23.88 -0.27 -9.13
C SER A 491 -23.25 -1.24 -8.12
N ILE A 492 -22.14 -0.92 -7.50
CA ILE A 492 -21.39 -1.81 -6.62
C ILE A 492 -21.14 -1.12 -5.28
N ALA A 493 -22.20 -0.92 -4.51
CA ALA A 493 -22.09 -0.78 -3.07
C ALA A 493 -22.07 -2.19 -2.45
N GLY A 494 -21.03 -2.97 -2.78
CA GLY A 494 -20.74 -4.22 -2.08
C GLY A 494 -20.01 -3.90 -0.76
N PRO A 495 -20.06 -4.81 0.23
CA PRO A 495 -19.28 -4.67 1.44
C PRO A 495 -17.78 -4.73 1.12
N GLY A 496 -17.01 -3.78 1.69
CA GLY A 496 -15.59 -3.85 1.86
C GLY A 496 -14.73 -3.95 0.60
N THR A 497 -14.42 -2.80 -0.04
CA THR A 497 -13.30 -2.75 -0.97
C THR A 497 -12.12 -2.13 -0.25
N ASP A 498 -11.14 -2.96 0.11
CA ASP A 498 -9.79 -2.54 0.49
C ASP A 498 -8.89 -2.62 -0.74
N ILE A 499 -8.21 -1.54 -0.99
CA ILE A 499 -7.27 -1.41 -2.11
C ILE A 499 -5.93 -0.97 -1.57
#